data_d194fd7358f2d4514cff0821e7bff4a4
#
_entry.id   d194fd7358f2d4514cff0821e7bff4a4
#
_cell.length_a   1.000
_cell.length_b   1.000
_cell.length_c   1.000
_cell.angle_alpha   90.00
_cell.angle_beta   90.00
_cell.angle_gamma   90.00
#
_symmetry.space_group_name_H-M   'P 1'
#
loop_
_entity.id
_entity.type
_entity.pdbx_description
1 polymer ?
#
loop_
_entity_poly.entity_id
_entity_poly.type
_entity_poly.pdbx_seq_one_letter_code
_entity_poly.pdbx_strand_id
1 'polypeptide(L)'
;MHTADTHITSMSDQEIVRAILSKNERITRMFFYHKCYPLFKSYFDNYYTDCESCTEFINEIYLYLMLPNADTQQSYLQGFTFRCSLTNWLKVVTQSYCYQLFRKKGDTIQENFDDTERFDAVSDSIDIESSVFDTADLQLVLQSMPNPRYRELIRLRYIEELPNEEVAQRLEMSLDNFYNKHYFAKKQFLTALKKEGLI
;
A
#
# COMPACT_ATOMS: atom_id res chain seq x y z
N MET A 1 -10.62 1.45 29.73
CA MET A 1 -9.65 1.25 28.62
C MET A 1 -8.68 2.44 28.42
N HIS A 2 -8.56 3.38 29.39
CA HIS A 2 -7.79 4.65 29.23
C HIS A 2 -6.37 4.68 29.83
N THR A 3 -5.93 3.65 30.54
CA THR A 3 -4.62 3.68 31.25
C THR A 3 -3.42 3.24 30.40
N ALA A 4 -3.64 2.60 29.26
CA ALA A 4 -2.57 2.08 28.42
C ALA A 4 -2.03 3.13 27.44
N ASP A 5 -2.91 4.00 26.89
CA ASP A 5 -2.53 5.06 25.94
C ASP A 5 -1.66 6.15 26.60
N THR A 6 -1.89 6.42 27.88
CA THR A 6 -1.14 7.43 28.64
C THR A 6 0.34 7.05 28.82
N HIS A 7 0.67 5.78 28.82
CA HIS A 7 2.03 5.30 29.08
C HIS A 7 2.97 5.50 27.87
N ILE A 8 2.51 5.32 26.65
CA ILE A 8 3.33 5.54 25.44
C ILE A 8 3.55 7.03 25.15
N THR A 9 2.59 7.87 25.50
CA THR A 9 2.69 9.32 25.30
C THR A 9 3.79 9.95 26.15
N SER A 10 4.16 9.31 27.27
CA SER A 10 5.22 9.75 28.18
C SER A 10 6.60 9.14 27.87
N MET A 11 6.68 8.13 27.00
CA MET A 11 7.96 7.47 26.67
C MET A 11 8.75 8.30 25.65
N SER A 12 10.05 8.39 25.86
CA SER A 12 10.99 8.94 24.88
C SER A 12 11.14 8.01 23.66
N ASP A 13 11.55 8.57 22.53
CA ASP A 13 11.84 7.79 21.32
C ASP A 13 12.89 6.70 21.58
N GLN A 14 13.87 6.98 22.44
CA GLN A 14 14.90 5.99 22.81
C GLN A 14 14.32 4.80 23.58
N GLU A 15 13.40 5.04 24.49
CA GLU A 15 12.70 3.98 25.24
C GLU A 15 11.81 3.15 24.33
N ILE A 16 11.11 3.79 23.38
CA ILE A 16 10.27 3.12 22.40
C ILE A 16 11.13 2.23 21.48
N VAL A 17 12.21 2.77 20.92
CA VAL A 17 13.13 1.99 20.04
C VAL A 17 13.72 0.81 20.80
N ARG A 18 14.20 1.01 22.03
CA ARG A 18 14.73 -0.07 22.86
C ARG A 18 13.68 -1.15 23.13
N ALA A 19 12.45 -0.76 23.43
CA ALA A 19 11.35 -1.71 23.64
C ALA A 19 11.02 -2.51 22.38
N ILE A 20 10.99 -1.87 21.20
CA ILE A 20 10.74 -2.55 19.92
C ILE A 20 11.88 -3.54 19.62
N LEU A 21 13.13 -3.13 19.75
CA LEU A 21 14.30 -3.98 19.51
C LEU A 21 14.38 -5.16 20.49
N SER A 22 13.92 -4.98 21.74
CA SER A 22 13.80 -6.06 22.72
C SER A 22 12.55 -6.93 22.54
N LYS A 23 11.79 -6.73 21.44
CA LYS A 23 10.57 -7.48 21.11
C LYS A 23 9.47 -7.35 22.19
N ASN A 24 9.37 -6.19 22.84
CA ASN A 24 8.27 -5.91 23.75
C ASN A 24 6.97 -5.75 22.93
N GLU A 25 6.20 -6.81 22.87
CA GLU A 25 4.98 -6.89 22.04
C GLU A 25 3.98 -5.78 22.38
N ARG A 26 3.75 -5.51 23.65
CA ARG A 26 2.80 -4.50 24.11
C ARG A 26 3.18 -3.10 23.59
N ILE A 27 4.42 -2.67 23.79
CA ILE A 27 4.89 -1.34 23.37
C ILE A 27 4.91 -1.27 21.85
N THR A 28 5.38 -2.32 21.17
CA THR A 28 5.40 -2.41 19.70
C THR A 28 4.01 -2.24 19.12
N ARG A 29 3.01 -3.01 19.61
CA ARG A 29 1.62 -2.88 19.15
C ARG A 29 1.05 -1.50 19.38
N MET A 30 1.22 -0.94 20.58
CA MET A 30 0.71 0.39 20.90
C MET A 30 1.36 1.47 20.02
N PHE A 31 2.65 1.36 19.74
CA PHE A 31 3.34 2.33 18.90
C PHE A 31 2.90 2.24 17.43
N PHE A 32 2.93 1.06 16.83
CA PHE A 32 2.62 0.89 15.41
C PHE A 32 1.12 0.99 15.11
N TYR A 33 0.27 0.30 15.87
CA TYR A 33 -1.15 0.16 15.56
C TYR A 33 -2.07 1.17 16.23
N HIS A 34 -1.55 1.99 17.14
CA HIS A 34 -2.33 3.08 17.75
C HIS A 34 -1.69 4.43 17.48
N LYS A 35 -0.49 4.69 18.01
CA LYS A 35 0.15 6.02 17.87
C LYS A 35 0.47 6.36 16.40
N CYS A 36 1.04 5.42 15.64
CA CYS A 36 1.45 5.63 14.24
C CYS A 36 0.42 5.17 13.21
N TYR A 37 -0.73 4.63 13.63
CA TYR A 37 -1.78 4.16 12.71
C TYR A 37 -2.23 5.22 11.70
N PRO A 38 -2.52 6.49 12.07
CA PRO A 38 -2.92 7.51 11.11
C PRO A 38 -1.87 7.78 10.03
N LEU A 39 -0.59 7.70 10.39
CA LEU A 39 0.52 7.84 9.46
C LEU A 39 0.51 6.68 8.45
N PHE A 40 0.48 5.44 8.91
CA PHE A 40 0.48 4.26 8.03
C PHE A 40 -0.78 4.18 7.17
N LYS A 41 -1.94 4.54 7.73
CA LYS A 41 -3.20 4.60 6.98
C LYS A 41 -3.10 5.60 5.83
N SER A 42 -2.52 6.78 6.06
CA SER A 42 -2.29 7.77 5.00
C SER A 42 -1.38 7.22 3.88
N TYR A 43 -0.30 6.52 4.21
CA TYR A 43 0.55 5.90 3.19
C TYR A 43 -0.14 4.75 2.48
N PHE A 44 -0.82 3.88 3.22
CA PHE A 44 -1.59 2.78 2.65
C PHE A 44 -2.64 3.26 1.64
N ASP A 45 -3.30 4.40 1.93
CA ASP A 45 -4.31 4.97 1.05
C ASP A 45 -3.71 5.67 -0.18
N ASN A 46 -2.58 6.37 -0.02
CA ASN A 46 -2.05 7.27 -1.04
C ASN A 46 -0.90 6.68 -1.87
N TYR A 47 -0.25 5.61 -1.41
CA TYR A 47 0.86 4.99 -2.10
C TYR A 47 0.53 3.58 -2.57
N TYR A 48 1.29 3.12 -3.57
CA TYR A 48 1.19 1.75 -4.01
C TYR A 48 1.68 0.80 -2.91
N THR A 49 0.88 -0.21 -2.60
CA THR A 49 1.23 -1.33 -1.75
C THR A 49 0.51 -2.60 -2.24
N ASP A 50 1.11 -3.76 -2.06
CA ASP A 50 0.51 -5.05 -2.39
C ASP A 50 -0.38 -5.60 -1.27
N CYS A 51 -0.44 -4.91 -0.13
CA CYS A 51 -1.19 -5.34 1.04
C CYS A 51 -2.70 -5.21 0.84
N GLU A 52 -3.44 -6.17 1.34
CA GLU A 52 -4.91 -6.16 1.34
C GLU A 52 -5.49 -5.23 2.40
N SER A 53 -4.75 -5.01 3.49
CA SER A 53 -5.18 -4.18 4.62
C SER A 53 -4.08 -3.29 5.15
N CYS A 54 -4.48 -2.20 5.83
CA CYS A 54 -3.53 -1.34 6.53
C CYS A 54 -2.77 -2.09 7.64
N THR A 55 -3.39 -3.07 8.28
CA THR A 55 -2.75 -3.93 9.29
C THR A 55 -1.62 -4.75 8.68
N GLU A 56 -1.84 -5.33 7.51
CA GLU A 56 -0.82 -6.06 6.77
C GLU A 56 0.32 -5.13 6.34
N PHE A 57 0.00 -3.95 5.84
CA PHE A 57 0.99 -2.92 5.51
C PHE A 57 1.85 -2.53 6.71
N ILE A 58 1.25 -2.36 7.90
CA ILE A 58 2.00 -2.10 9.14
C ILE A 58 2.93 -3.25 9.48
N ASN A 59 2.49 -4.51 9.31
CA ASN A 59 3.33 -5.68 9.51
C ASN A 59 4.53 -5.69 8.56
N GLU A 60 4.32 -5.39 7.28
CA GLU A 60 5.41 -5.31 6.29
C GLU A 60 6.42 -4.22 6.65
N ILE A 61 5.95 -3.03 7.03
CA ILE A 61 6.85 -1.96 7.49
C ILE A 61 7.62 -2.39 8.73
N TYR A 62 6.97 -3.03 9.71
CA TYR A 62 7.64 -3.55 10.89
C TYR A 62 8.74 -4.56 10.53
N LEU A 63 8.44 -5.53 9.67
CA LEU A 63 9.42 -6.50 9.18
C LEU A 63 10.57 -5.81 8.46
N TYR A 64 10.29 -4.87 7.57
CA TYR A 64 11.31 -4.09 6.86
C TYR A 64 12.25 -3.35 7.83
N LEU A 65 11.71 -2.73 8.88
CA LEU A 65 12.49 -2.03 9.90
C LEU A 65 13.38 -2.97 10.74
N MET A 66 12.95 -4.23 10.90
CA MET A 66 13.67 -5.24 11.69
C MET A 66 14.65 -6.07 10.86
N LEU A 67 14.58 -6.01 9.52
CA LEU A 67 15.50 -6.73 8.65
C LEU A 67 16.92 -6.17 8.80
N PRO A 68 17.94 -7.05 8.93
CA PRO A 68 19.33 -6.63 8.94
C PRO A 68 19.74 -6.13 7.54
N ASN A 69 20.44 -5.02 7.49
CA ASN A 69 21.11 -4.57 6.28
C ASN A 69 22.26 -5.54 5.96
N ALA A 70 22.41 -5.91 4.69
CA ALA A 70 23.42 -6.87 4.25
C ALA A 70 24.86 -6.41 4.58
N ASP A 71 25.13 -5.12 4.51
CA ASP A 71 26.47 -4.55 4.68
C ASP A 71 26.85 -4.35 6.15
N THR A 72 25.89 -3.89 6.96
CA THR A 72 26.14 -3.50 8.36
C THR A 72 25.68 -4.54 9.38
N GLN A 73 24.91 -5.54 8.96
CA GLN A 73 24.23 -6.52 9.82
C GLN A 73 23.30 -5.90 10.89
N GLN A 74 23.07 -4.59 10.82
CA GLN A 74 22.16 -3.85 11.69
C GLN A 74 20.81 -3.67 11.02
N SER A 75 19.73 -3.77 11.78
CA SER A 75 18.40 -3.45 11.28
C SER A 75 18.26 -1.95 11.01
N TYR A 76 17.33 -1.57 10.12
CA TYR A 76 17.04 -0.16 9.86
C TYR A 76 16.73 0.60 11.15
N LEU A 77 15.98 -0.02 12.08
CA LEU A 77 15.64 0.60 13.35
C LEU A 77 16.85 0.78 14.26
N GLN A 78 17.82 -0.15 14.24
CA GLN A 78 19.08 0.01 14.97
C GLN A 78 19.93 1.16 14.43
N GLY A 79 19.82 1.45 13.15
CA GLY A 79 20.50 2.57 12.48
C GLY A 79 19.84 3.94 12.75
N PHE A 80 18.74 4.02 13.49
CA PHE A 80 18.11 5.29 13.82
C PHE A 80 18.97 6.12 14.78
N THR A 81 19.38 7.32 14.35
CA THR A 81 20.36 8.15 15.02
C THR A 81 19.78 9.21 15.96
N PHE A 82 18.46 9.23 16.16
CA PHE A 82 17.74 10.20 17.03
C PHE A 82 17.95 11.69 16.68
N ARG A 83 18.27 12.00 15.42
CA ARG A 83 18.39 13.39 14.93
C ARG A 83 17.05 14.07 14.67
N CYS A 84 15.98 13.31 14.62
CA CYS A 84 14.61 13.76 14.52
C CYS A 84 13.72 12.84 15.36
N SER A 85 12.43 13.14 15.50
CA SER A 85 11.51 12.25 16.20
C SER A 85 11.36 10.92 15.44
N LEU A 86 11.14 9.84 16.19
CA LEU A 86 10.92 8.51 15.63
C LEU A 86 9.76 8.49 14.63
N THR A 87 8.69 9.23 14.89
CA THR A 87 7.55 9.36 13.98
C THR A 87 7.94 10.03 12.66
N ASN A 88 8.73 11.10 12.70
CA ASN A 88 9.22 11.76 11.48
C ASN A 88 10.17 10.87 10.68
N TRP A 89 11.05 10.16 11.36
CA TRP A 89 11.91 9.19 10.70
C TRP A 89 11.10 8.06 10.04
N LEU A 90 10.12 7.49 10.74
CA LEU A 90 9.21 6.48 10.19
C LEU A 90 8.48 6.98 8.93
N LYS A 91 8.07 8.25 8.92
CA LYS A 91 7.44 8.88 7.76
C LYS A 91 8.34 8.76 6.51
N VAL A 92 9.61 9.13 6.64
CA VAL A 92 10.59 9.08 5.54
C VAL A 92 10.87 7.63 5.12
N VAL A 93 11.05 6.73 6.09
CA VAL A 93 11.33 5.32 5.80
C VAL A 93 10.15 4.64 5.12
N THR A 94 8.93 4.88 5.60
CA THR A 94 7.71 4.33 5.00
C THR A 94 7.52 4.82 3.56
N GLN A 95 7.74 6.11 3.32
CA GLN A 95 7.69 6.68 1.98
C GLN A 95 8.72 6.03 1.04
N SER A 96 9.96 5.93 1.49
CA SER A 96 11.04 5.28 0.73
C SER A 96 10.71 3.81 0.42
N TYR A 97 10.15 3.09 1.37
CA TYR A 97 9.68 1.72 1.18
C TYR A 97 8.62 1.61 0.08
N CYS A 98 7.60 2.46 0.12
CA CYS A 98 6.56 2.49 -0.92
C CYS A 98 7.13 2.80 -2.30
N TYR A 99 8.07 3.74 -2.41
CA TYR A 99 8.75 4.02 -3.68
C TYR A 99 9.60 2.85 -4.17
N GLN A 100 10.28 2.13 -3.28
CA GLN A 100 11.04 0.93 -3.66
C GLN A 100 10.14 -0.19 -4.16
N LEU A 101 8.99 -0.42 -3.52
CA LEU A 101 8.00 -1.37 -4.01
C LEU A 101 7.50 -1.01 -5.40
N PHE A 102 7.18 0.25 -5.62
CA PHE A 102 6.74 0.75 -6.91
C PHE A 102 7.81 0.57 -7.99
N ARG A 103 9.07 0.88 -7.69
CA ARG A 103 10.20 0.69 -8.61
C ARG A 103 10.43 -0.78 -8.95
N LYS A 104 10.48 -1.67 -7.94
CA LYS A 104 10.66 -3.11 -8.17
C LYS A 104 9.59 -3.70 -9.08
N LYS A 105 8.34 -3.23 -8.98
CA LYS A 105 7.29 -3.62 -9.93
C LYS A 105 7.40 -2.89 -11.27
N GLY A 106 7.88 -1.66 -11.29
CA GLY A 106 8.21 -0.94 -12.53
C GLY A 106 9.26 -1.67 -13.34
N ASP A 107 10.31 -2.18 -12.72
CA ASP A 107 11.37 -2.95 -13.39
C ASP A 107 10.88 -4.31 -13.94
N THR A 108 9.79 -4.85 -13.39
CA THR A 108 9.10 -6.04 -13.95
C THR A 108 8.11 -5.64 -15.07
N ILE A 109 7.78 -4.33 -15.20
CA ILE A 109 6.85 -3.75 -16.17
C ILE A 109 7.60 -2.79 -17.11
N GLN A 110 8.94 -2.59 -16.97
CA GLN A 110 9.73 -1.72 -17.82
C GLN A 110 9.92 -2.29 -19.23
N GLU A 111 8.89 -2.08 -20.02
CA GLU A 111 9.06 -1.53 -21.36
C GLU A 111 8.08 -0.35 -21.47
N ASN A 112 8.62 0.88 -21.41
CA ASN A 112 7.97 2.17 -21.64
C ASN A 112 7.32 2.89 -20.44
N PHE A 113 8.13 3.53 -19.61
CA PHE A 113 7.72 4.67 -18.79
C PHE A 113 8.72 5.83 -18.90
N ASP A 114 8.63 6.51 -20.02
CA ASP A 114 8.96 7.93 -20.10
C ASP A 114 7.63 8.62 -20.42
N ASP A 115 7.00 9.26 -19.44
CA ASP A 115 6.10 10.39 -19.64
C ASP A 115 5.33 10.75 -18.36
N THR A 116 5.84 11.77 -17.70
CA THR A 116 5.14 12.51 -16.64
C THR A 116 4.04 13.44 -17.22
N GLU A 117 3.74 13.41 -18.51
CA GLU A 117 2.91 14.41 -19.19
C GLU A 117 1.59 13.91 -19.82
N ARG A 118 1.14 12.68 -19.53
CA ARG A 118 -0.15 12.20 -20.09
C ARG A 118 -1.09 11.64 -19.04
N PHE A 119 -1.33 12.39 -17.98
CA PHE A 119 -2.33 11.98 -16.99
C PHE A 119 -3.78 12.03 -17.47
N ASP A 120 -4.09 12.81 -18.51
CA ASP A 120 -5.49 13.08 -18.91
C ASP A 120 -5.98 12.37 -20.17
N ALA A 121 -5.10 11.80 -21.00
CA ALA A 121 -5.53 11.34 -22.31
C ALA A 121 -5.83 9.82 -22.46
N VAL A 122 -5.42 8.99 -21.51
CA VAL A 122 -5.62 7.52 -21.59
C VAL A 122 -6.77 7.03 -20.69
N SER A 123 -7.24 7.87 -19.78
CA SER A 123 -8.33 7.52 -18.87
C SER A 123 -9.69 7.36 -19.56
N ASP A 124 -9.93 8.10 -20.63
CA ASP A 124 -11.25 8.16 -21.28
C ASP A 124 -11.45 7.18 -22.46
N SER A 125 -10.38 6.51 -22.90
CA SER A 125 -10.48 5.68 -24.12
C SER A 125 -10.65 4.18 -23.89
N ILE A 126 -10.66 3.72 -22.63
CA ILE A 126 -10.83 2.30 -22.34
C ILE A 126 -12.06 2.12 -21.45
N ASP A 127 -13.19 2.05 -22.12
CA ASP A 127 -14.42 1.59 -21.48
C ASP A 127 -14.32 0.08 -21.26
N ILE A 128 -14.17 -0.30 -19.99
CA ILE A 128 -14.34 -1.71 -19.59
C ILE A 128 -15.85 -1.92 -19.50
N GLU A 129 -16.53 -2.00 -20.63
CA GLU A 129 -17.91 -2.46 -20.64
C GLU A 129 -17.92 -3.96 -20.30
N SER A 130 -18.44 -4.29 -19.13
CA SER A 130 -18.61 -5.68 -18.68
C SER A 130 -19.42 -6.55 -19.65
N SER A 131 -20.13 -5.94 -20.59
CA SER A 131 -20.95 -6.61 -21.62
C SER A 131 -20.13 -7.33 -22.70
N VAL A 132 -18.82 -7.05 -22.82
CA VAL A 132 -17.96 -7.60 -23.88
C VAL A 132 -17.28 -8.90 -23.47
N PHE A 133 -17.15 -9.17 -22.18
CA PHE A 133 -16.44 -10.34 -21.66
C PHE A 133 -17.38 -11.29 -20.92
N ASP A 134 -17.20 -12.59 -21.13
CA ASP A 134 -17.89 -13.60 -20.32
C ASP A 134 -17.43 -13.51 -18.85
N THR A 135 -18.32 -13.81 -17.91
CA THR A 135 -18.04 -13.78 -16.47
C THR A 135 -16.85 -14.70 -16.10
N ALA A 136 -16.69 -15.82 -16.83
CA ALA A 136 -15.58 -16.74 -16.62
C ALA A 136 -14.25 -16.12 -17.05
N ASP A 137 -14.21 -15.40 -18.17
CA ASP A 137 -13.02 -14.69 -18.64
C ASP A 137 -12.62 -13.57 -17.70
N LEU A 138 -13.61 -12.80 -17.22
CA LEU A 138 -13.36 -11.75 -16.22
C LEU A 138 -12.77 -12.30 -14.92
N GLN A 139 -13.25 -13.45 -14.43
CA GLN A 139 -12.70 -14.10 -13.26
C GLN A 139 -11.26 -14.58 -13.47
N LEU A 140 -10.95 -15.14 -14.64
CA LEU A 140 -9.60 -15.56 -14.99
C LEU A 140 -8.64 -14.37 -15.00
N VAL A 141 -9.04 -13.27 -15.64
CA VAL A 141 -8.24 -12.03 -15.70
C VAL A 141 -8.02 -11.45 -14.31
N LEU A 142 -9.07 -11.40 -13.49
CA LEU A 142 -8.93 -10.93 -12.12
C LEU A 142 -7.94 -11.77 -11.31
N GLN A 143 -7.98 -13.10 -11.44
CA GLN A 143 -7.04 -13.99 -10.76
C GLN A 143 -5.60 -13.80 -11.22
N SER A 144 -5.39 -13.41 -12.47
CA SER A 144 -4.05 -13.14 -13.02
C SER A 144 -3.50 -11.75 -12.63
N MET A 145 -4.33 -10.87 -12.07
CA MET A 145 -3.88 -9.57 -11.55
C MET A 145 -3.03 -9.75 -10.28
N PRO A 146 -1.80 -9.21 -10.23
CA PRO A 146 -0.90 -9.46 -9.10
C PRO A 146 -1.31 -8.70 -7.83
N ASN A 147 -2.03 -7.56 -7.93
CA ASN A 147 -2.45 -6.79 -6.75
C ASN A 147 -3.89 -7.13 -6.35
N PRO A 148 -4.09 -7.82 -5.20
CA PRO A 148 -5.42 -8.23 -4.76
C PRO A 148 -6.35 -7.04 -4.49
N ARG A 149 -5.83 -5.90 -4.03
CA ARG A 149 -6.62 -4.71 -3.79
C ARG A 149 -7.13 -4.06 -5.09
N TYR A 150 -6.31 -4.08 -6.14
CA TYR A 150 -6.73 -3.62 -7.47
C TYR A 150 -7.73 -4.60 -8.11
N ARG A 151 -7.54 -5.89 -7.89
CA ARG A 151 -8.50 -6.93 -8.29
C ARG A 151 -9.86 -6.67 -7.65
N GLU A 152 -9.88 -6.43 -6.34
CA GLU A 152 -11.10 -6.14 -5.61
C GLU A 152 -11.76 -4.84 -6.07
N LEU A 153 -10.98 -3.80 -6.35
CA LEU A 153 -11.48 -2.54 -6.88
C LEU A 153 -12.15 -2.73 -8.24
N ILE A 154 -11.53 -3.47 -9.16
CA ILE A 154 -12.11 -3.79 -10.48
C ILE A 154 -13.37 -4.63 -10.31
N ARG A 155 -13.36 -5.63 -9.44
CA ARG A 155 -14.52 -6.48 -9.16
C ARG A 155 -15.71 -5.67 -8.67
N LEU A 156 -15.53 -4.86 -7.65
CA LEU A 156 -16.59 -4.04 -7.08
C LEU A 156 -17.14 -3.03 -8.09
N ARG A 157 -16.26 -2.39 -8.87
CA ARG A 157 -16.66 -1.32 -9.78
C ARG A 157 -17.30 -1.82 -11.06
N TYR A 158 -16.79 -2.92 -11.65
CA TYR A 158 -17.17 -3.37 -12.99
C TYR A 158 -17.97 -4.67 -13.04
N ILE A 159 -17.89 -5.51 -12.02
CA ILE A 159 -18.68 -6.74 -11.94
C ILE A 159 -19.90 -6.54 -11.03
N GLU A 160 -19.71 -5.88 -9.88
CA GLU A 160 -20.81 -5.53 -8.98
C GLU A 160 -21.46 -4.19 -9.34
N GLU A 161 -20.89 -3.44 -10.28
CA GLU A 161 -21.40 -2.16 -10.81
C GLU A 161 -21.63 -1.09 -9.73
N LEU A 162 -20.90 -1.15 -8.63
CA LEU A 162 -21.06 -0.21 -7.53
C LEU A 162 -20.56 1.20 -7.91
N PRO A 163 -21.23 2.25 -7.42
CA PRO A 163 -20.75 3.62 -7.61
C PRO A 163 -19.39 3.83 -6.94
N ASN A 164 -18.60 4.78 -7.46
CA ASN A 164 -17.24 5.05 -7.02
C ASN A 164 -17.15 5.34 -5.52
N GLU A 165 -18.12 6.07 -4.98
CA GLU A 165 -18.22 6.42 -3.57
C GLU A 165 -18.39 5.18 -2.68
N GLU A 166 -19.21 4.24 -3.11
CA GLU A 166 -19.44 2.99 -2.38
C GLU A 166 -18.23 2.08 -2.45
N VAL A 167 -17.56 1.99 -3.61
CA VAL A 167 -16.30 1.24 -3.74
C VAL A 167 -15.22 1.85 -2.84
N ALA A 168 -15.07 3.18 -2.84
CA ALA A 168 -14.13 3.87 -1.97
C ALA A 168 -14.40 3.57 -0.49
N GLN A 169 -15.66 3.61 -0.08
CA GLN A 169 -16.09 3.29 1.29
C GLN A 169 -15.78 1.83 1.65
N ARG A 170 -16.10 0.86 0.80
CA ARG A 170 -15.84 -0.57 1.05
C ARG A 170 -14.35 -0.88 1.14
N LEU A 171 -13.53 -0.19 0.33
CA LEU A 171 -12.08 -0.34 0.34
C LEU A 171 -11.39 0.58 1.36
N GLU A 172 -12.17 1.24 2.22
CA GLU A 172 -11.67 2.13 3.29
C GLU A 172 -10.69 3.18 2.78
N MET A 173 -11.02 3.85 1.68
CA MET A 173 -10.20 4.90 1.09
C MET A 173 -11.01 6.18 0.80
N SER A 174 -10.33 7.33 0.68
CA SER A 174 -10.96 8.55 0.21
C SER A 174 -11.31 8.44 -1.28
N LEU A 175 -12.27 9.24 -1.74
CA LEU A 175 -12.68 9.25 -3.15
C LEU A 175 -11.52 9.69 -4.08
N ASP A 176 -10.73 10.69 -3.68
CA ASP A 176 -9.54 11.12 -4.45
C ASP A 176 -8.53 9.97 -4.60
N ASN A 177 -8.35 9.21 -3.53
CA ASN A 177 -7.47 8.06 -3.54
C ASN A 177 -8.02 6.91 -4.39
N PHE A 178 -9.35 6.73 -4.38
CA PHE A 178 -10.02 5.80 -5.27
C PHE A 178 -9.69 6.11 -6.74
N TYR A 179 -9.82 7.36 -7.20
CA TYR A 179 -9.53 7.71 -8.59
C TYR A 179 -8.09 7.40 -8.97
N ASN A 180 -7.12 7.71 -8.11
CA ASN A 180 -5.72 7.36 -8.34
C ASN A 180 -5.50 5.85 -8.45
N LYS A 181 -6.05 5.07 -7.50
CA LYS A 181 -5.91 3.60 -7.50
C LYS A 181 -6.71 2.96 -8.63
N HIS A 182 -7.84 3.50 -9.00
CA HIS A 182 -8.67 3.05 -10.11
C HIS A 182 -7.91 3.12 -11.45
N TYR A 183 -7.18 4.20 -11.69
CA TYR A 183 -6.32 4.31 -12.87
C TYR A 183 -5.29 3.17 -12.94
N PHE A 184 -4.56 2.91 -11.85
CA PHE A 184 -3.58 1.82 -11.80
C PHE A 184 -4.23 0.43 -11.87
N ALA A 185 -5.40 0.26 -11.25
CA ALA A 185 -6.16 -0.98 -11.33
C ALA A 185 -6.62 -1.29 -12.76
N LYS A 186 -7.16 -0.29 -13.49
CA LYS A 186 -7.50 -0.41 -14.93
C LYS A 186 -6.28 -0.82 -15.75
N LYS A 187 -5.13 -0.17 -15.55
CA LYS A 187 -3.91 -0.49 -16.27
C LYS A 187 -3.46 -1.92 -16.02
N GLN A 188 -3.49 -2.37 -14.77
CA GLN A 188 -3.14 -3.74 -14.42
C GLN A 188 -4.12 -4.75 -15.02
N PHE A 189 -5.41 -4.45 -15.01
CA PHE A 189 -6.45 -5.26 -15.62
C PHE A 189 -6.24 -5.42 -17.15
N LEU A 190 -5.91 -4.35 -17.86
CA LEU A 190 -5.59 -4.39 -19.28
C LEU A 190 -4.35 -5.23 -19.58
N THR A 191 -3.32 -5.13 -18.76
CA THR A 191 -2.12 -5.97 -18.88
C THR A 191 -2.47 -7.44 -18.68
N ALA A 192 -3.37 -7.73 -17.74
CA ALA A 192 -3.87 -9.09 -17.53
C ALA A 192 -4.70 -9.59 -18.71
N LEU A 193 -5.60 -8.78 -19.29
CA LEU A 193 -6.36 -9.10 -20.49
C LEU A 193 -5.45 -9.47 -21.67
N LYS A 194 -4.40 -8.68 -21.92
CA LYS A 194 -3.40 -8.96 -22.97
C LYS A 194 -2.67 -10.28 -22.73
N LYS A 195 -2.31 -10.53 -21.48
CA LYS A 195 -1.61 -11.75 -21.08
C LYS A 195 -2.46 -13.00 -21.32
N GLU A 196 -3.76 -12.92 -21.03
CA GLU A 196 -4.72 -14.01 -21.25
C GLU A 196 -5.21 -14.11 -22.71
N GLY A 197 -4.76 -13.20 -23.59
CA GLY A 197 -5.09 -13.23 -25.02
C GLY A 197 -6.52 -12.83 -25.35
N LEU A 198 -7.16 -12.05 -24.49
CA LEU A 198 -8.53 -11.60 -24.64
C LEU A 198 -8.64 -10.26 -25.39
N ILE A 199 -7.52 -9.55 -25.57
CA ILE A 199 -7.37 -8.35 -26.40
C ILE A 199 -5.99 -8.32 -27.04
#